data_16d7930c9c8d46dc6253a976f4c83b2a
#
_entry.id   16d7930c9c8d46dc6253a976f4c83b2a
#
_cell.length_a   1.000
_cell.length_b   1.000
_cell.length_c   1.000
_cell.angle_alpha   90.00
_cell.angle_beta   90.00
_cell.angle_gamma   90.00
#
_symmetry.space_group_name_H-M   'P 1'
#
loop_
_entity.id
_entity.type
_entity.pdbx_description
1 polymer ?
#
loop_
_entity_poly.entity_id
_entity_poly.type
_entity_poly.pdbx_seq_one_letter_code
_entity_poly.pdbx_strand_id
1 'polypeptide(L)'
;ARDEINGKTVEIKYDGVGKPFVLRTFNDETRLRSIPSGCLEDVPTPRISQPDKSFDNMMETFSGEFSWKHSDEGYYQNTLVHTLYIEPGKSHTEYAVISYGGAEYETPEDYEKIYLSASGSVEKLSYNDSGKKYEFSNRLLRAAMFQNTVYPLYHHGEYVIHHTPGKRWDSFYTWDSGFIGLDMLEFSPKIADYILDLYLSDKDNKDYAFLLHGSPVPVHLYQYYEMLQKTSDKSELYDYYDRAKMFYDFLAGKINGSTTAKFKSGLTTTFEYFYNCSGMDDLPPQVLMYKNNLQLKTAPCISSSQVIRTAKLLSVIAEHLGKSEDVKAYSEDIKRISNGLQKYAWDEEAGYYSYVIHDENGEAKEQLRSDSGENMNKTMDGIYPLIAGITTDEQTGRILSHLESEDEMMSKVGISAVNMKAGYYATNGYWNGNVWFSHQWFVWKTMLDIGEADFAYKIAKVALDSWKREVEYSYYTFEMLSITTGRGGWFHNFGGLSAPVNIWASAYFKAGTFNLGFDSFCENYSFENDFTHFSADVSHY
;
A
#
# COMPACT_ATOMS: atom_id res chain seq x y z
N ALA A 1 0.49 26.98 13.64
CA ALA A 1 1.93 27.02 13.86
C ALA A 1 2.39 28.47 13.81
N ARG A 2 3.37 28.80 14.60
CA ARG A 2 4.02 30.13 14.63
C ARG A 2 5.50 29.91 14.42
N ASP A 3 6.08 30.70 13.52
CA ASP A 3 7.50 30.63 13.21
C ASP A 3 8.24 31.81 13.80
N GLU A 4 9.36 31.55 14.45
CA GLU A 4 10.29 32.59 14.91
C GLU A 4 11.66 32.29 14.33
N ILE A 5 12.20 33.26 13.56
CA ILE A 5 13.47 33.12 12.87
C ILE A 5 14.48 34.02 13.50
N ASN A 6 15.60 33.47 13.94
CA ASN A 6 16.70 34.19 14.51
C ASN A 6 18.03 33.70 13.93
N GLY A 7 18.61 34.49 13.03
CA GLY A 7 19.82 34.10 12.32
C GLY A 7 19.64 32.86 11.48
N LYS A 8 20.35 31.78 11.82
CA LYS A 8 20.31 30.48 11.13
C LYS A 8 19.33 29.47 11.75
N THR A 9 18.51 29.93 12.70
CA THR A 9 17.62 29.10 13.49
C THR A 9 16.18 29.52 13.25
N VAL A 10 15.33 28.55 12.96
CA VAL A 10 13.88 28.72 12.85
C VAL A 10 13.23 27.92 13.98
N GLU A 11 12.49 28.57 14.84
CA GLU A 11 11.60 27.92 15.81
C GLU A 11 10.20 27.84 15.25
N ILE A 12 9.65 26.63 15.21
CA ILE A 12 8.27 26.35 14.79
C ILE A 12 7.49 25.90 16.01
N LYS A 13 6.50 26.69 16.40
CA LYS A 13 5.64 26.43 17.57
C LYS A 13 4.24 26.01 17.11
N TYR A 14 3.73 24.94 17.69
CA TYR A 14 2.35 24.48 17.50
C TYR A 14 1.59 24.58 18.81
N ASP A 15 0.35 25.04 18.73
CA ASP A 15 -0.54 25.05 19.87
C ASP A 15 -0.79 23.61 20.35
N GLY A 16 -0.65 23.38 21.66
CA GLY A 16 -0.79 22.05 22.24
C GLY A 16 0.48 21.18 22.24
N VAL A 17 1.55 21.62 21.57
CA VAL A 17 2.85 20.92 21.60
C VAL A 17 3.76 21.60 22.61
N GLY A 18 4.25 20.87 23.60
CA GLY A 18 4.95 21.43 24.77
C GLY A 18 6.30 22.09 24.48
N LYS A 19 6.95 21.75 23.36
CA LYS A 19 8.26 22.30 22.95
C LYS A 19 8.25 22.64 21.47
N PRO A 20 9.03 23.64 21.02
CA PRO A 20 9.15 23.97 19.61
C PRO A 20 9.92 22.91 18.83
N PHE A 21 9.67 22.83 17.54
CA PHE A 21 10.62 22.26 16.60
C PHE A 21 11.62 23.35 16.23
N VAL A 22 12.90 23.00 16.17
CA VAL A 22 13.97 23.93 15.86
C VAL A 22 14.71 23.42 14.62
N LEU A 23 14.66 24.20 13.56
CA LEU A 23 15.48 24.00 12.37
C LEU A 23 16.71 24.91 12.47
N ARG A 24 17.89 24.34 12.34
CA ARG A 24 19.17 25.08 12.33
C ARG A 24 19.94 24.77 11.07
N THR A 25 20.42 25.81 10.40
CA THR A 25 21.35 25.74 9.27
C THR A 25 22.71 26.30 9.67
N PHE A 26 23.76 25.87 8.98
CA PHE A 26 25.15 26.28 9.29
C PHE A 26 25.78 27.18 8.22
N ASN A 27 25.10 27.34 7.09
CA ASN A 27 25.62 28.14 5.99
C ASN A 27 25.34 29.62 6.20
N ASP A 28 26.39 30.46 6.09
CA ASP A 28 26.30 31.91 6.27
C ASP A 28 25.59 32.64 5.12
N GLU A 29 25.48 32.00 3.98
CA GLU A 29 24.80 32.55 2.79
C GLU A 29 23.32 32.20 2.72
N THR A 30 22.82 31.41 3.68
CA THR A 30 21.40 31.07 3.74
C THR A 30 20.55 32.34 3.93
N ARG A 31 19.50 32.45 3.14
CA ARG A 31 18.54 33.56 3.16
C ARG A 31 17.13 33.02 3.41
N LEU A 32 16.34 33.83 4.06
CA LEU A 32 14.91 33.58 4.21
C LEU A 32 14.16 34.12 2.99
N ARG A 33 13.31 33.26 2.43
CA ARG A 33 12.26 33.66 1.49
C ARG A 33 10.92 33.44 2.16
N SER A 34 10.11 34.50 2.22
CA SER A 34 8.77 34.43 2.76
C SER A 34 7.76 34.93 1.73
N ILE A 35 6.76 34.10 1.46
CA ILE A 35 5.70 34.41 0.50
C ILE A 35 4.38 34.44 1.26
N PRO A 36 3.69 35.61 1.29
CA PRO A 36 2.36 35.66 1.87
C PRO A 36 1.36 34.93 0.98
N SER A 37 0.38 34.27 1.59
CA SER A 37 -0.70 33.59 0.92
C SER A 37 -2.07 34.07 1.42
N GLY A 38 -3.08 34.07 0.57
CA GLY A 38 -4.42 34.51 0.93
C GLY A 38 -5.22 33.48 1.69
N CYS A 39 -4.83 32.19 1.57
CA CYS A 39 -5.47 31.09 2.27
C CYS A 39 -4.46 29.96 2.55
N LEU A 40 -4.81 29.05 3.44
CA LEU A 40 -3.95 27.94 3.82
C LEU A 40 -3.68 26.97 2.65
N GLU A 41 -4.66 26.79 1.78
CA GLU A 41 -4.59 25.88 0.64
C GLU A 41 -3.56 26.32 -0.41
N ASP A 42 -3.30 27.61 -0.51
CA ASP A 42 -2.30 28.16 -1.43
C ASP A 42 -0.86 28.03 -0.91
N VAL A 43 -0.68 27.82 0.39
CA VAL A 43 0.64 27.74 1.02
C VAL A 43 1.41 26.51 0.55
N PRO A 44 0.81 25.30 0.42
CA PRO A 44 1.52 24.12 -0.03
C PRO A 44 1.79 24.10 -1.53
N THR A 45 1.07 24.89 -2.31
CA THR A 45 1.25 24.93 -3.77
C THR A 45 2.34 25.95 -4.10
N PRO A 46 3.59 25.53 -4.33
CA PRO A 46 4.63 26.47 -4.65
C PRO A 46 4.29 27.15 -5.98
N ARG A 47 4.29 28.46 -5.99
CA ARG A 47 4.20 29.29 -7.23
C ARG A 47 5.31 28.96 -8.24
N ILE A 48 6.17 28.01 -7.92
CA ILE A 48 7.18 27.37 -8.76
C ILE A 48 6.55 26.73 -10.02
N SER A 49 5.27 26.40 -9.99
CA SER A 49 4.54 25.88 -11.17
C SER A 49 4.14 26.94 -12.20
N GLN A 50 4.41 28.22 -11.94
CA GLN A 50 4.20 29.30 -12.90
C GLN A 50 5.56 29.82 -13.39
N PRO A 51 6.10 29.27 -14.50
CA PRO A 51 7.46 29.56 -14.98
C PRO A 51 7.72 31.03 -15.26
N ASP A 52 6.70 31.78 -15.63
CA ASP A 52 6.73 33.21 -15.97
C ASP A 52 6.83 34.14 -14.75
N LYS A 53 6.61 33.60 -13.54
CA LYS A 53 6.65 34.39 -12.29
C LYS A 53 7.64 33.86 -11.25
N SER A 54 8.28 32.71 -11.51
CA SER A 54 8.98 31.99 -10.46
C SER A 54 10.39 32.50 -10.18
N PHE A 55 11.14 32.90 -11.20
CA PHE A 55 12.55 33.23 -11.00
C PHE A 55 12.76 34.71 -10.65
N ASP A 56 12.09 35.63 -11.34
CA ASP A 56 12.21 37.06 -11.07
C ASP A 56 11.57 37.42 -9.71
N ASN A 57 10.41 36.87 -9.40
CA ASN A 57 9.79 37.02 -8.08
C ASN A 57 10.59 36.34 -6.95
N MET A 58 11.38 35.31 -7.24
CA MET A 58 12.28 34.72 -6.26
C MET A 58 13.35 35.69 -5.80
N MET A 59 13.93 36.46 -6.70
CA MET A 59 14.99 37.41 -6.39
C MET A 59 14.46 38.66 -5.66
N GLU A 60 13.25 39.11 -5.99
CA GLU A 60 12.60 40.25 -5.34
C GLU A 60 12.12 39.96 -3.91
N THR A 61 11.81 38.69 -3.60
CA THR A 61 11.31 38.30 -2.27
C THR A 61 12.37 37.81 -1.30
N PHE A 62 13.66 37.84 -1.67
CA PHE A 62 14.73 37.57 -0.75
C PHE A 62 14.84 38.69 0.28
N SER A 63 14.42 38.44 1.51
CA SER A 63 14.73 39.28 2.63
C SER A 63 16.21 39.11 2.99
N GLY A 64 16.94 40.25 3.08
CA GLY A 64 18.30 40.26 3.63
C GLY A 64 18.34 40.13 5.15
N GLU A 65 17.19 40.10 5.82
CA GLU A 65 17.07 40.01 7.26
C GLU A 65 16.99 38.56 7.72
N PHE A 66 17.80 38.24 8.73
CA PHE A 66 17.87 36.93 9.38
C PHE A 66 17.05 36.83 10.66
N SER A 67 16.26 37.84 10.96
CA SER A 67 15.40 37.85 12.12
C SER A 67 14.00 38.22 11.73
N TRP A 68 13.07 37.32 11.94
CA TRP A 68 11.67 37.52 11.64
C TRP A 68 10.76 36.79 12.62
N LYS A 69 9.67 37.45 12.98
CA LYS A 69 8.63 36.90 13.82
C LYS A 69 7.31 37.10 13.14
N HIS A 70 6.63 36.00 12.81
CA HIS A 70 5.27 36.05 12.31
C HIS A 70 4.30 36.41 13.41
N SER A 71 3.44 37.39 13.13
CA SER A 71 2.19 37.55 13.86
C SER A 71 1.14 36.53 13.38
N ASP A 72 0.12 36.31 14.18
CA ASP A 72 -0.92 35.30 13.92
C ASP A 72 -1.86 35.63 12.76
N GLU A 73 -1.61 36.67 12.01
CA GLU A 73 -2.46 37.13 10.91
C GLU A 73 -1.89 36.72 9.57
N GLY A 74 -2.64 35.87 8.85
CA GLY A 74 -2.32 35.42 7.50
C GLY A 74 -1.52 34.12 7.42
N TYR A 75 -1.31 33.68 6.20
CA TYR A 75 -0.58 32.47 5.85
C TYR A 75 0.71 32.83 5.13
N TYR A 76 1.79 32.14 5.45
CA TYR A 76 3.09 32.40 4.85
C TYR A 76 3.79 31.11 4.50
N GLN A 77 4.38 31.06 3.32
CA GLN A 77 5.35 30.03 2.97
C GLN A 77 6.76 30.55 3.24
N ASN A 78 7.39 30.03 4.28
CA ASN A 78 8.77 30.36 4.63
C ASN A 78 9.72 29.32 4.09
N THR A 79 10.74 29.75 3.36
CA THR A 79 11.75 28.87 2.80
C THR A 79 13.13 29.45 3.09
N LEU A 80 13.99 28.64 3.67
CA LEU A 80 15.41 28.95 3.73
C LEU A 80 16.06 28.50 2.42
N VAL A 81 16.74 29.41 1.75
CA VAL A 81 17.37 29.15 0.46
C VAL A 81 18.83 29.59 0.49
N HIS A 82 19.63 28.86 -0.24
CA HIS A 82 21.04 29.09 -0.41
C HIS A 82 21.43 28.83 -1.86
N THR A 83 22.19 29.75 -2.44
CA THR A 83 22.71 29.57 -3.78
C THR A 83 23.95 28.69 -3.74
N LEU A 84 23.95 27.61 -4.49
CA LEU A 84 25.04 26.66 -4.56
C LEU A 84 25.64 26.65 -5.98
N TYR A 85 26.94 26.88 -6.05
CA TYR A 85 27.71 26.66 -7.27
C TYR A 85 28.73 25.54 -7.05
N ILE A 86 28.63 24.48 -7.84
CA ILE A 86 29.54 23.34 -7.78
C ILE A 86 30.30 23.24 -9.10
N GLU A 87 31.63 23.37 -9.03
CA GLU A 87 32.49 23.16 -10.21
C GLU A 87 32.43 21.70 -10.68
N PRO A 88 32.63 21.44 -11.99
CA PRO A 88 32.69 20.08 -12.51
C PRO A 88 33.71 19.20 -11.77
N GLY A 89 33.27 18.02 -11.34
CA GLY A 89 34.10 17.07 -10.60
C GLY A 89 34.32 17.41 -9.12
N LYS A 90 33.67 18.45 -8.59
CA LYS A 90 33.66 18.77 -7.16
C LYS A 90 32.37 18.31 -6.49
N SER A 91 32.40 18.17 -5.17
CA SER A 91 31.25 17.93 -4.32
C SER A 91 31.19 18.97 -3.22
N HIS A 92 29.98 19.25 -2.76
CA HIS A 92 29.70 20.13 -1.63
C HIS A 92 28.74 19.44 -0.67
N THR A 93 28.97 19.55 0.62
CA THR A 93 28.11 18.97 1.65
C THR A 93 27.66 20.06 2.61
N GLU A 94 26.38 20.13 2.85
CA GLU A 94 25.79 21.00 3.85
C GLU A 94 24.98 20.19 4.86
N TYR A 95 24.91 20.72 6.07
CA TYR A 95 24.15 20.11 7.16
C TYR A 95 23.07 21.07 7.64
N ALA A 96 21.92 20.50 7.94
CA ALA A 96 20.84 21.14 8.67
C ALA A 96 20.30 20.18 9.72
N VAL A 97 19.78 20.69 10.80
CA VAL A 97 19.23 19.90 11.89
C VAL A 97 17.82 20.34 12.20
N ILE A 98 16.93 19.40 12.34
CA ILE A 98 15.61 19.60 12.92
C ILE A 98 15.59 18.86 14.26
N SER A 99 15.32 19.58 15.33
CA SER A 99 15.24 19.03 16.68
C SER A 99 13.94 19.42 17.37
N TYR A 100 13.46 18.55 18.27
CA TYR A 100 12.34 18.85 19.15
C TYR A 100 12.87 19.35 20.50
N GLY A 101 12.53 20.57 20.84
CA GLY A 101 12.96 21.20 22.08
C GLY A 101 14.37 21.79 22.07
N GLY A 102 15.03 21.81 20.90
CA GLY A 102 16.39 22.30 20.72
C GLY A 102 17.44 21.33 21.24
N ALA A 103 18.08 20.57 20.37
CA ALA A 103 19.28 19.81 20.73
C ALA A 103 20.51 20.68 20.53
N GLU A 104 21.37 20.72 21.52
CA GLU A 104 22.67 21.39 21.42
C GLU A 104 23.67 20.44 20.72
N TYR A 105 23.78 20.57 19.41
CA TYR A 105 24.88 20.01 18.65
C TYR A 105 25.73 21.20 18.15
N GLU A 106 27.01 21.18 18.43
CA GLU A 106 27.80 22.40 18.41
C GLU A 106 28.55 22.65 17.10
N THR A 107 28.92 21.60 16.34
CA THR A 107 29.78 21.78 15.16
C THR A 107 29.35 20.96 13.94
N PRO A 108 29.68 21.41 12.71
CA PRO A 108 29.44 20.60 11.49
C PRO A 108 30.12 19.24 11.50
N GLU A 109 31.29 19.13 12.17
CA GLU A 109 32.03 17.88 12.30
C GLU A 109 31.28 16.84 13.13
N ASP A 110 30.46 17.26 14.09
CA ASP A 110 29.61 16.35 14.87
C ASP A 110 28.51 15.77 14.02
N TYR A 111 27.94 16.54 13.09
CA TYR A 111 26.91 16.06 12.16
C TYR A 111 27.48 15.10 11.12
N GLU A 112 28.70 15.32 10.64
CA GLU A 112 29.35 14.36 9.75
C GLU A 112 29.54 13.01 10.45
N LYS A 113 29.98 13.01 11.72
CA LYS A 113 30.10 11.79 12.52
C LYS A 113 28.76 11.10 12.72
N ILE A 114 27.70 11.86 13.03
CA ILE A 114 26.34 11.34 13.18
C ILE A 114 25.86 10.73 11.87
N TYR A 115 26.06 11.43 10.75
CA TYR A 115 25.70 10.95 9.42
C TYR A 115 26.45 9.66 9.06
N LEU A 116 27.75 9.62 9.28
CA LEU A 116 28.59 8.44 9.00
C LEU A 116 28.20 7.25 9.89
N SER A 117 27.92 7.50 11.17
CA SER A 117 27.42 6.50 12.09
C SER A 117 26.05 5.95 11.67
N ALA A 118 25.12 6.85 11.34
CA ALA A 118 23.79 6.48 10.86
C ALA A 118 23.87 5.73 9.52
N SER A 119 24.69 6.20 8.59
CA SER A 119 24.92 5.54 7.30
C SER A 119 25.53 4.16 7.47
N GLY A 120 26.41 3.99 8.47
CA GLY A 120 26.99 2.68 8.81
C GLY A 120 26.02 1.71 9.47
N SER A 121 24.97 2.24 10.12
CA SER A 121 23.93 1.45 10.78
C SER A 121 22.78 1.07 9.86
N VAL A 122 22.68 1.69 8.67
CA VAL A 122 21.67 1.28 7.68
C VAL A 122 21.95 -0.14 7.23
N GLU A 123 20.97 -1.01 7.41
CA GLU A 123 21.05 -2.39 6.96
C GLU A 123 21.40 -2.43 5.46
N LYS A 124 22.53 -3.03 5.14
CA LYS A 124 22.91 -3.23 3.75
C LYS A 124 21.99 -4.29 3.14
N LEU A 125 21.38 -3.99 2.01
CA LEU A 125 20.67 -4.98 1.24
C LEU A 125 21.66 -6.07 0.83
N SER A 126 21.56 -7.25 1.45
CA SER A 126 22.44 -8.39 1.17
C SER A 126 21.84 -9.25 0.05
N TYR A 127 21.66 -8.66 -1.13
CA TYR A 127 21.22 -9.42 -2.29
C TYR A 127 22.37 -10.25 -2.89
N ASN A 128 22.02 -11.39 -3.46
CA ASN A 128 22.94 -12.19 -4.26
C ASN A 128 23.38 -11.40 -5.52
N ASP A 129 24.35 -11.93 -6.26
CA ASP A 129 24.91 -11.22 -7.42
C ASP A 129 23.87 -10.84 -8.47
N SER A 130 22.83 -11.65 -8.68
CA SER A 130 21.73 -11.36 -9.60
C SER A 130 20.81 -10.24 -9.12
N GLY A 131 20.70 -10.04 -7.81
CA GLY A 131 19.88 -9.03 -7.17
C GLY A 131 20.55 -7.67 -6.98
N LYS A 132 21.89 -7.61 -7.00
CA LYS A 132 22.67 -6.36 -6.79
C LYS A 132 22.19 -5.21 -7.67
N LYS A 133 21.79 -5.50 -8.89
CA LYS A 133 21.30 -4.50 -9.85
C LYS A 133 20.01 -3.78 -9.39
N TYR A 134 19.28 -4.32 -8.42
CA TYR A 134 18.05 -3.73 -7.88
C TYR A 134 18.26 -2.97 -6.56
N GLU A 135 19.47 -3.02 -5.99
CA GLU A 135 19.73 -2.43 -4.66
C GLU A 135 19.41 -0.94 -4.59
N PHE A 136 19.78 -0.18 -5.63
CA PHE A 136 19.51 1.26 -5.63
C PHE A 136 18.00 1.57 -5.64
N SER A 137 17.27 0.98 -6.58
CA SER A 137 15.83 1.24 -6.73
C SER A 137 15.01 0.77 -5.51
N ASN A 138 15.40 -0.35 -4.91
CA ASN A 138 14.73 -0.87 -3.73
C ASN A 138 15.09 -0.05 -2.48
N ARG A 139 16.33 0.42 -2.36
CA ARG A 139 16.73 1.31 -1.27
C ARG A 139 15.98 2.63 -1.31
N LEU A 140 15.74 3.17 -2.52
CA LEU A 140 14.95 4.38 -2.66
C LEU A 140 13.48 4.17 -2.27
N LEU A 141 12.89 3.02 -2.63
CA LEU A 141 11.53 2.66 -2.21
C LEU A 141 11.44 2.52 -0.68
N ARG A 142 12.40 1.85 -0.04
CA ARG A 142 12.47 1.77 1.43
C ARG A 142 12.59 3.15 2.06
N ALA A 143 13.42 4.03 1.50
CA ALA A 143 13.56 5.40 1.98
C ALA A 143 12.23 6.17 1.86
N ALA A 144 11.49 6.00 0.75
CA ALA A 144 10.16 6.58 0.59
C ALA A 144 9.17 6.07 1.65
N MET A 145 9.18 4.77 1.97
CA MET A 145 8.36 4.19 3.05
C MET A 145 8.63 4.84 4.40
N PHE A 146 9.90 4.99 4.78
CA PHE A 146 10.27 5.65 6.03
C PHE A 146 9.95 7.15 6.05
N GLN A 147 10.06 7.83 4.92
CA GLN A 147 9.75 9.26 4.82
C GLN A 147 8.26 9.56 4.83
N ASN A 148 7.44 8.63 4.37
CA ASN A 148 6.00 8.82 4.24
C ASN A 148 5.30 8.57 5.57
N THR A 149 5.58 9.43 6.54
CA THR A 149 4.94 9.42 7.84
C THR A 149 4.21 10.73 8.09
N VAL A 150 3.05 10.64 8.72
CA VAL A 150 2.26 11.78 9.19
C VAL A 150 2.20 11.73 10.69
N TYR A 151 2.47 12.87 11.34
CA TYR A 151 2.44 13.02 12.78
C TYR A 151 2.14 14.47 13.18
N PRO A 152 1.41 14.69 14.25
CA PRO A 152 0.62 13.72 14.98
C PRO A 152 -0.78 13.53 14.34
N LEU A 153 -1.26 12.31 14.25
CA LEU A 153 -2.67 11.99 13.98
C LEU A 153 -3.36 11.62 15.29
N TYR A 154 -4.54 12.21 15.51
CA TYR A 154 -5.32 11.88 16.70
C TYR A 154 -6.16 10.63 16.45
N HIS A 155 -5.97 9.61 17.28
CA HIS A 155 -6.64 8.33 17.18
C HIS A 155 -6.94 7.78 18.57
N HIS A 156 -8.20 7.48 18.84
CA HIS A 156 -8.68 6.90 20.11
C HIS A 156 -8.14 7.56 21.40
N GLY A 157 -8.04 8.89 21.40
CA GLY A 157 -7.58 9.63 22.57
C GLY A 157 -6.08 9.91 22.61
N GLU A 158 -5.32 9.38 21.65
CA GLU A 158 -3.87 9.51 21.56
C GLU A 158 -3.42 10.10 20.22
N TYR A 159 -2.23 10.66 20.21
CA TYR A 159 -1.56 11.08 18.97
C TYR A 159 -0.59 10.01 18.52
N VAL A 160 -0.79 9.53 17.31
CA VAL A 160 -0.03 8.43 16.74
C VAL A 160 0.74 8.84 15.50
N ILE A 161 1.86 8.16 15.25
CA ILE A 161 2.55 8.23 13.96
C ILE A 161 1.80 7.34 12.98
N HIS A 162 1.55 7.85 11.78
CA HIS A 162 0.90 7.10 10.72
C HIS A 162 1.84 6.94 9.52
N HIS A 163 1.97 5.71 9.03
CA HIS A 163 2.69 5.39 7.81
C HIS A 163 1.70 5.44 6.64
N THR A 164 1.87 6.43 5.78
CA THR A 164 0.96 6.76 4.68
C THR A 164 1.59 6.42 3.32
N PRO A 165 0.80 6.19 2.26
CA PRO A 165 1.34 5.90 0.93
C PRO A 165 2.24 6.99 0.37
N GLY A 166 2.02 8.24 0.76
CA GLY A 166 2.83 9.40 0.38
C GLY A 166 2.45 10.60 1.25
N LYS A 167 3.33 11.56 1.43
CA LYS A 167 3.14 12.72 2.32
C LYS A 167 1.91 13.58 2.04
N ARG A 168 1.31 13.44 0.87
CA ARG A 168 0.08 14.12 0.51
C ARG A 168 -1.16 13.54 1.20
N TRP A 169 -1.09 12.26 1.59
CA TRP A 169 -2.21 11.55 2.19
C TRP A 169 -2.04 11.56 3.71
N ASP A 170 -2.89 12.28 4.39
CA ASP A 170 -2.82 12.53 5.84
C ASP A 170 -3.86 11.76 6.66
N SER A 171 -4.61 10.88 6.02
CA SER A 171 -5.62 10.02 6.66
C SER A 171 -5.13 8.59 6.83
N PHE A 172 -5.90 7.80 7.55
CA PHE A 172 -5.68 6.36 7.69
C PHE A 172 -6.15 5.64 6.42
N TYR A 173 -5.21 5.25 5.57
CA TYR A 173 -5.48 4.48 4.35
C TYR A 173 -5.25 3.00 4.62
N THR A 174 -6.33 2.22 4.71
CA THR A 174 -6.32 0.82 5.17
C THR A 174 -5.41 -0.06 4.35
N TRP A 175 -5.73 -0.23 3.08
CA TRP A 175 -4.99 -1.22 2.28
C TRP A 175 -3.56 -0.78 1.98
N ASP A 176 -3.32 0.53 1.80
CA ASP A 176 -1.98 1.09 1.61
C ASP A 176 -1.09 0.81 2.81
N SER A 177 -1.56 1.09 4.01
CA SER A 177 -0.77 0.84 5.23
C SER A 177 -0.55 -0.65 5.47
N GLY A 178 -1.48 -1.51 5.08
CA GLY A 178 -1.30 -2.95 5.11
C GLY A 178 -0.16 -3.40 4.18
N PHE A 179 -0.05 -2.84 2.97
CA PHE A 179 1.08 -3.09 2.08
C PHE A 179 2.38 -2.53 2.62
N ILE A 180 2.36 -1.35 3.25
CA ILE A 180 3.53 -0.81 3.95
C ILE A 180 3.94 -1.76 5.07
N GLY A 181 3.00 -2.26 5.87
CA GLY A 181 3.24 -3.25 6.91
C GLY A 181 3.87 -4.54 6.38
N LEU A 182 3.38 -5.06 5.25
CA LEU A 182 3.96 -6.22 4.57
C LEU A 182 5.41 -5.98 4.12
N ASP A 183 5.71 -4.81 3.55
CA ASP A 183 7.07 -4.47 3.15
C ASP A 183 7.99 -4.28 4.36
N MET A 184 7.50 -3.64 5.43
CA MET A 184 8.26 -3.45 6.65
C MET A 184 8.69 -4.78 7.32
N LEU A 185 8.00 -5.89 7.08
CA LEU A 185 8.44 -7.21 7.53
C LEU A 185 9.82 -7.59 6.98
N GLU A 186 10.20 -7.07 5.83
CA GLU A 186 11.47 -7.40 5.19
C GLU A 186 12.68 -6.65 5.78
N PHE A 187 12.45 -5.54 6.49
CA PHE A 187 13.54 -4.68 6.97
C PHE A 187 13.28 -3.94 8.30
N SER A 188 12.08 -3.92 8.80
CA SER A 188 11.74 -3.32 10.10
C SER A 188 10.51 -3.98 10.75
N PRO A 189 10.64 -5.24 11.24
CA PRO A 189 9.52 -5.99 11.83
C PRO A 189 8.79 -5.24 12.95
N LYS A 190 9.51 -4.42 13.73
CA LYS A 190 8.89 -3.60 14.80
C LYS A 190 7.94 -2.54 14.26
N ILE A 191 8.22 -1.96 13.09
CA ILE A 191 7.30 -1.00 12.45
C ILE A 191 6.12 -1.77 11.84
N ALA A 192 6.36 -2.94 11.28
CA ALA A 192 5.27 -3.80 10.80
C ALA A 192 4.29 -4.16 11.93
N ASP A 193 4.81 -4.54 13.10
CA ASP A 193 4.01 -4.81 14.28
C ASP A 193 3.23 -3.58 14.75
N TYR A 194 3.87 -2.42 14.83
CA TYR A 194 3.21 -1.16 15.15
C TYR A 194 2.08 -0.81 14.17
N ILE A 195 2.28 -1.02 12.87
CA ILE A 195 1.23 -0.80 11.86
C ILE A 195 0.07 -1.77 12.08
N LEU A 196 0.35 -3.04 12.33
CA LEU A 196 -0.68 -4.03 12.60
C LEU A 196 -1.48 -3.67 13.86
N ASP A 197 -0.79 -3.32 14.94
CA ASP A 197 -1.41 -2.89 16.19
C ASP A 197 -2.35 -1.68 16.01
N LEU A 198 -1.91 -0.70 15.23
CA LEU A 198 -2.68 0.52 14.96
C LEU A 198 -3.98 0.25 14.19
N TYR A 199 -3.98 -0.69 13.25
CA TYR A 199 -5.12 -0.96 12.36
C TYR A 199 -6.02 -2.11 12.82
N LEU A 200 -5.54 -3.03 13.63
CA LEU A 200 -6.37 -4.04 14.27
C LEU A 200 -6.86 -3.50 15.61
N SER A 201 -8.02 -2.85 15.60
CA SER A 201 -8.61 -2.27 16.80
C SER A 201 -8.94 -3.31 17.87
N ASP A 202 -8.89 -2.90 19.14
CA ASP A 202 -9.29 -3.76 20.24
C ASP A 202 -10.72 -4.27 20.09
N LYS A 203 -10.97 -5.48 20.56
CA LYS A 203 -12.28 -6.16 20.48
C LYS A 203 -13.45 -5.36 21.08
N ASP A 204 -13.16 -4.46 22.00
CA ASP A 204 -14.17 -3.61 22.66
C ASP A 204 -14.38 -2.27 21.94
N ASN A 205 -13.58 -1.98 20.91
CA ASN A 205 -13.68 -0.77 20.12
C ASN A 205 -14.71 -0.93 19.00
N LYS A 206 -15.80 -0.19 19.09
CA LYS A 206 -16.88 -0.24 18.09
C LYS A 206 -16.58 0.50 16.78
N ASP A 207 -15.51 1.30 16.76
CA ASP A 207 -15.15 2.16 15.63
C ASP A 207 -14.13 1.52 14.67
N TYR A 208 -13.76 0.25 14.90
CA TYR A 208 -12.75 -0.49 14.16
C TYR A 208 -12.94 -0.48 12.63
N ALA A 209 -14.19 -0.46 12.16
CA ALA A 209 -14.47 -0.44 10.72
C ALA A 209 -14.23 0.92 10.07
N PHE A 210 -14.15 1.98 10.84
CA PHE A 210 -14.15 3.37 10.38
C PHE A 210 -12.79 4.06 10.51
N LEU A 211 -11.76 3.32 10.87
CA LEU A 211 -10.38 3.79 10.75
C LEU A 211 -9.98 4.12 9.32
N LEU A 212 -10.89 3.90 8.38
CA LEU A 212 -10.48 3.37 7.10
C LEU A 212 -10.95 4.34 6.05
N HIS A 213 -10.01 5.12 5.57
CA HIS A 213 -10.17 5.84 4.34
C HIS A 213 -9.77 4.94 3.15
N GLY A 214 -10.45 5.05 2.03
CA GLY A 214 -10.12 4.37 0.79
C GLY A 214 -10.86 3.05 0.61
N SER A 215 -10.15 1.94 0.67
CA SER A 215 -10.64 0.61 0.32
C SER A 215 -10.70 -0.34 1.53
N PRO A 216 -11.73 -1.21 1.60
CA PRO A 216 -11.84 -2.23 2.63
C PRO A 216 -11.00 -3.48 2.38
N VAL A 217 -10.12 -3.50 1.38
CA VAL A 217 -9.24 -4.65 1.12
C VAL A 217 -8.43 -4.97 2.38
N PRO A 218 -8.60 -6.16 2.99
CA PRO A 218 -8.13 -6.41 4.36
C PRO A 218 -6.65 -6.82 4.42
N VAL A 219 -5.77 -5.98 3.88
CA VAL A 219 -4.32 -6.30 3.75
C VAL A 219 -3.68 -6.56 5.11
N HIS A 220 -4.19 -5.97 6.20
CA HIS A 220 -3.68 -6.23 7.55
C HIS A 220 -3.92 -7.68 8.02
N LEU A 221 -4.97 -8.36 7.54
CA LEU A 221 -5.16 -9.79 7.84
C LEU A 221 -4.11 -10.65 7.15
N TYR A 222 -3.70 -10.25 5.94
CA TYR A 222 -2.57 -10.89 5.24
C TYR A 222 -1.24 -10.54 5.91
N GLN A 223 -1.06 -9.29 6.31
CA GLN A 223 0.12 -8.87 7.07
C GLN A 223 0.26 -9.70 8.36
N TYR A 224 -0.81 -9.87 9.11
CA TYR A 224 -0.86 -10.70 10.31
C TYR A 224 -0.42 -12.14 10.01
N TYR A 225 -0.97 -12.73 8.96
CA TYR A 225 -0.60 -14.08 8.53
C TYR A 225 0.87 -14.19 8.11
N GLU A 226 1.38 -13.24 7.33
CA GLU A 226 2.80 -13.19 6.93
C GLU A 226 3.73 -12.97 8.13
N MET A 227 3.32 -12.21 9.14
CA MET A 227 4.08 -12.07 10.39
C MET A 227 4.21 -13.40 11.12
N LEU A 228 3.13 -14.16 11.23
CA LEU A 228 3.14 -15.50 11.80
C LEU A 228 4.04 -16.46 11.00
N GLN A 229 4.05 -16.34 9.68
CA GLN A 229 4.93 -17.14 8.81
C GLN A 229 6.42 -16.89 9.08
N LYS A 230 6.79 -15.65 9.38
CA LYS A 230 8.18 -15.17 9.46
C LYS A 230 8.71 -15.03 10.90
N THR A 231 7.91 -15.36 11.90
CA THR A 231 8.27 -15.24 13.31
C THR A 231 8.44 -16.62 13.93
N SER A 232 9.58 -16.84 14.62
CA SER A 232 9.86 -18.12 15.29
C SER A 232 9.02 -18.31 16.55
N ASP A 233 8.95 -17.30 17.43
CA ASP A 233 8.04 -17.29 18.58
C ASP A 233 6.77 -16.51 18.24
N LYS A 234 5.68 -17.24 18.08
CA LYS A 234 4.38 -16.70 17.65
C LYS A 234 3.49 -16.28 18.82
N SER A 235 3.92 -16.46 20.06
CA SER A 235 3.07 -16.30 21.25
C SER A 235 2.42 -14.93 21.34
N GLU A 236 3.21 -13.86 21.17
CA GLU A 236 2.70 -12.49 21.19
C GLU A 236 1.76 -12.18 20.00
N LEU A 237 2.06 -12.76 18.83
CA LEU A 237 1.23 -12.56 17.64
C LEU A 237 -0.14 -13.23 17.75
N TYR A 238 -0.26 -14.30 18.51
CA TYR A 238 -1.57 -14.94 18.73
C TYR A 238 -2.55 -14.06 19.51
N ASP A 239 -2.08 -13.07 20.25
CA ASP A 239 -2.93 -12.11 20.94
C ASP A 239 -3.70 -11.20 19.97
N TYR A 240 -3.22 -11.05 18.73
CA TYR A 240 -3.95 -10.32 17.67
C TYR A 240 -5.15 -11.08 17.08
N TYR A 241 -5.29 -12.38 17.37
CA TYR A 241 -6.31 -13.20 16.71
C TYR A 241 -7.73 -12.67 16.87
N ASP A 242 -8.15 -12.33 18.09
CA ASP A 242 -9.52 -11.89 18.35
C ASP A 242 -9.81 -10.52 17.68
N ARG A 243 -8.78 -9.67 17.58
CA ARG A 243 -8.84 -8.38 16.85
C ARG A 243 -8.94 -8.61 15.33
N ALA A 244 -8.14 -9.50 14.79
CA ALA A 244 -8.19 -9.90 13.38
C ALA A 244 -9.53 -10.55 13.02
N LYS A 245 -10.04 -11.43 13.89
CA LYS A 245 -11.36 -12.02 13.75
C LYS A 245 -12.48 -10.97 13.73
N MET A 246 -12.41 -9.95 14.57
CA MET A 246 -13.40 -8.88 14.59
C MET A 246 -13.46 -8.13 13.26
N PHE A 247 -12.31 -7.83 12.65
CA PHE A 247 -12.25 -7.21 11.33
C PHE A 247 -12.85 -8.13 10.26
N TYR A 248 -12.52 -9.42 10.30
CA TYR A 248 -13.13 -10.42 9.44
C TYR A 248 -14.65 -10.49 9.62
N ASP A 249 -15.14 -10.56 10.86
CA ASP A 249 -16.56 -10.66 11.18
C ASP A 249 -17.36 -9.47 10.66
N PHE A 250 -16.76 -8.27 10.62
CA PHE A 250 -17.36 -7.12 9.94
C PHE A 250 -17.52 -7.36 8.44
N LEU A 251 -16.46 -7.79 7.75
CA LEU A 251 -16.49 -8.04 6.30
C LEU A 251 -17.42 -9.20 5.94
N ALA A 252 -17.52 -10.20 6.80
CA ALA A 252 -18.40 -11.37 6.64
C ALA A 252 -19.87 -11.10 7.02
N GLY A 253 -20.20 -9.89 7.53
CA GLY A 253 -21.54 -9.51 7.93
C GLY A 253 -22.01 -10.14 9.23
N LYS A 254 -21.11 -10.56 10.11
CA LYS A 254 -21.42 -11.25 11.38
C LYS A 254 -21.51 -10.32 12.58
N ILE A 255 -20.89 -9.14 12.51
CA ILE A 255 -21.00 -8.14 13.57
C ILE A 255 -22.36 -7.45 13.50
N ASN A 256 -22.96 -7.22 14.66
CA ASN A 256 -24.23 -6.53 14.76
C ASN A 256 -24.15 -5.13 14.11
N GLY A 257 -25.01 -4.89 13.14
CA GLY A 257 -25.05 -3.67 12.34
C GLY A 257 -24.28 -3.74 11.01
N SER A 258 -23.48 -4.77 10.73
CA SER A 258 -22.88 -4.95 9.41
C SER A 258 -23.93 -5.41 8.40
N THR A 259 -23.94 -4.76 7.23
CA THR A 259 -24.84 -5.06 6.10
C THR A 259 -24.10 -5.70 4.93
N THR A 260 -22.83 -6.06 5.10
CA THR A 260 -21.99 -6.60 4.02
C THR A 260 -22.53 -7.89 3.42
N ALA A 261 -23.19 -8.74 4.20
CA ALA A 261 -23.77 -10.02 3.80
C ALA A 261 -25.29 -9.98 3.57
N LYS A 262 -25.83 -8.84 3.13
CA LYS A 262 -27.29 -8.62 2.97
C LYS A 262 -27.94 -9.43 1.85
N PHE A 263 -27.17 -9.97 0.90
CA PHE A 263 -27.70 -10.64 -0.28
C PHE A 263 -28.00 -12.12 -0.04
N LYS A 264 -29.14 -12.60 -0.53
CA LYS A 264 -29.54 -14.01 -0.44
C LYS A 264 -28.72 -14.95 -1.33
N SER A 265 -28.00 -14.38 -2.31
CA SER A 265 -27.02 -15.13 -3.10
C SER A 265 -25.87 -15.68 -2.27
N GLY A 266 -25.68 -15.18 -1.04
CA GLY A 266 -24.53 -15.45 -0.19
C GLY A 266 -23.31 -14.58 -0.48
N LEU A 267 -23.35 -13.73 -1.51
CA LEU A 267 -22.28 -12.80 -1.86
C LEU A 267 -22.24 -11.62 -0.89
N THR A 268 -21.06 -11.03 -0.76
CA THR A 268 -20.82 -9.88 0.10
C THR A 268 -20.56 -8.60 -0.70
N THR A 269 -20.82 -7.45 -0.07
CA THR A 269 -20.58 -6.11 -0.63
C THR A 269 -20.19 -5.16 0.48
N THR A 270 -19.39 -4.13 0.17
CA THR A 270 -18.97 -3.10 1.11
C THR A 270 -19.42 -1.69 0.68
N PHE A 271 -20.20 -1.57 -0.39
CA PHE A 271 -20.63 -0.28 -0.95
C PHE A 271 -21.55 0.58 -0.05
N GLU A 272 -22.07 0.05 1.05
CA GLU A 272 -22.77 0.86 2.04
C GLU A 272 -21.81 1.63 2.97
N TYR A 273 -20.56 1.19 3.06
CA TYR A 273 -19.54 1.76 3.93
C TYR A 273 -18.45 2.48 3.14
N PHE A 274 -18.13 2.00 1.95
CA PHE A 274 -17.01 2.47 1.14
C PHE A 274 -17.48 2.76 -0.28
N TYR A 275 -16.99 3.84 -0.84
CA TYR A 275 -17.24 4.18 -2.26
C TYR A 275 -16.48 3.25 -3.23
N ASN A 276 -15.44 2.57 -2.74
CA ASN A 276 -14.54 1.72 -3.51
C ASN A 276 -14.28 0.41 -2.77
N CYS A 277 -14.65 -0.73 -3.36
CA CYS A 277 -14.48 -2.04 -2.75
C CYS A 277 -13.11 -2.68 -2.99
N SER A 278 -12.38 -2.23 -4.01
CA SER A 278 -11.18 -2.88 -4.52
C SER A 278 -9.89 -2.07 -4.34
N GLY A 279 -9.99 -0.79 -4.02
CA GLY A 279 -8.88 0.14 -4.08
C GLY A 279 -8.57 0.65 -5.51
N MET A 280 -9.23 0.11 -6.52
CA MET A 280 -9.07 0.51 -7.92
C MET A 280 -10.12 1.58 -8.27
N ASP A 281 -9.79 2.86 -8.07
CA ASP A 281 -10.74 3.98 -8.03
C ASP A 281 -11.61 4.13 -9.28
N ASP A 282 -11.04 4.03 -10.48
CA ASP A 282 -11.75 4.16 -11.75
C ASP A 282 -11.94 2.82 -12.48
N LEU A 283 -12.00 1.72 -11.73
CA LEU A 283 -12.22 0.40 -12.33
C LEU A 283 -13.54 0.38 -13.11
N PRO A 284 -13.56 -0.05 -14.38
CA PRO A 284 -14.73 0.05 -15.26
C PRO A 284 -16.03 -0.51 -14.70
N PRO A 285 -16.10 -1.70 -14.08
CA PRO A 285 -17.34 -2.20 -13.52
C PRO A 285 -17.87 -1.31 -12.40
N GLN A 286 -16.98 -0.78 -11.55
CA GLN A 286 -17.35 0.13 -10.46
C GLN A 286 -17.90 1.45 -10.99
N VAL A 287 -17.24 2.03 -12.01
CA VAL A 287 -17.69 3.26 -12.66
C VAL A 287 -19.08 3.09 -13.30
N LEU A 288 -19.30 1.98 -14.03
CA LEU A 288 -20.60 1.70 -14.65
C LEU A 288 -21.69 1.49 -13.60
N MET A 289 -21.38 0.75 -12.55
CA MET A 289 -22.30 0.52 -11.43
C MET A 289 -22.77 1.85 -10.80
N TYR A 290 -21.84 2.75 -10.49
CA TYR A 290 -22.19 4.07 -9.96
C TYR A 290 -22.98 4.94 -10.94
N LYS A 291 -22.60 4.94 -12.22
CA LYS A 291 -23.32 5.66 -13.27
C LYS A 291 -24.79 5.24 -13.36
N ASN A 292 -25.06 3.96 -13.09
CA ASN A 292 -26.41 3.37 -13.15
C ASN A 292 -27.11 3.33 -11.79
N ASN A 293 -26.56 3.88 -10.73
CA ASN A 293 -27.07 3.88 -9.35
C ASN A 293 -27.33 2.45 -8.81
N LEU A 294 -26.44 1.51 -9.10
CA LEU A 294 -26.56 0.10 -8.74
C LEU A 294 -25.74 -0.29 -7.51
N GLN A 295 -24.99 0.63 -6.89
CA GLN A 295 -24.02 0.31 -5.81
C GLN A 295 -24.64 -0.45 -4.63
N LEU A 296 -25.85 -0.13 -4.23
CA LEU A 296 -26.52 -0.80 -3.11
C LEU A 296 -27.13 -2.18 -3.46
N LYS A 297 -27.12 -2.53 -4.74
CA LYS A 297 -27.65 -3.79 -5.27
C LYS A 297 -26.58 -4.71 -5.85
N THR A 298 -25.32 -4.29 -5.82
CA THR A 298 -24.24 -5.01 -6.51
C THR A 298 -23.27 -5.63 -5.53
N ALA A 299 -22.91 -6.89 -5.80
CA ALA A 299 -21.83 -7.60 -5.14
C ALA A 299 -20.64 -7.71 -6.11
N PRO A 300 -19.49 -7.05 -5.81
CA PRO A 300 -18.25 -7.26 -6.57
C PRO A 300 -17.59 -8.58 -6.19
N CYS A 301 -16.81 -9.17 -7.11
CA CYS A 301 -16.14 -10.45 -6.85
C CYS A 301 -15.10 -10.34 -5.74
N ILE A 302 -14.35 -9.24 -5.72
CA ILE A 302 -13.29 -9.05 -4.74
C ILE A 302 -13.78 -9.06 -3.30
N SER A 303 -14.92 -8.43 -2.99
CA SER A 303 -15.45 -8.42 -1.61
C SER A 303 -15.70 -9.84 -1.09
N SER A 304 -16.39 -10.66 -1.87
CA SER A 304 -16.66 -12.06 -1.53
C SER A 304 -15.38 -12.90 -1.47
N SER A 305 -14.46 -12.69 -2.40
CA SER A 305 -13.20 -13.43 -2.48
C SER A 305 -12.27 -13.12 -1.31
N GLN A 306 -12.23 -11.87 -0.87
CA GLN A 306 -11.45 -11.46 0.29
C GLN A 306 -11.99 -12.09 1.58
N VAL A 307 -13.31 -12.18 1.75
CA VAL A 307 -13.89 -12.89 2.90
C VAL A 307 -13.51 -14.37 2.88
N ILE A 308 -13.58 -15.04 1.73
CA ILE A 308 -13.18 -16.45 1.62
C ILE A 308 -11.68 -16.61 1.96
N ARG A 309 -10.81 -15.82 1.34
CA ARG A 309 -9.36 -15.99 1.54
C ARG A 309 -8.97 -15.71 2.99
N THR A 310 -9.48 -14.64 3.59
CA THR A 310 -9.18 -14.32 4.99
C THR A 310 -9.79 -15.34 5.96
N ALA A 311 -10.95 -15.93 5.64
CA ALA A 311 -11.50 -17.06 6.40
C ALA A 311 -10.54 -18.26 6.40
N LYS A 312 -9.95 -18.60 5.24
CA LYS A 312 -8.96 -19.68 5.16
C LYS A 312 -7.73 -19.38 6.00
N LEU A 313 -7.18 -18.17 5.92
CA LEU A 313 -6.01 -17.76 6.71
C LEU A 313 -6.30 -17.82 8.23
N LEU A 314 -7.43 -17.25 8.65
CA LEU A 314 -7.83 -17.26 10.06
C LEU A 314 -8.22 -18.66 10.55
N SER A 315 -8.71 -19.53 9.69
CA SER A 315 -9.00 -20.94 10.03
C SER A 315 -7.73 -21.67 10.46
N VAL A 316 -6.63 -21.51 9.72
CA VAL A 316 -5.33 -22.09 10.09
C VAL A 316 -4.88 -21.60 11.47
N ILE A 317 -4.97 -20.28 11.71
CA ILE A 317 -4.60 -19.70 13.01
C ILE A 317 -5.52 -20.23 14.13
N ALA A 318 -6.83 -20.29 13.87
CA ALA A 318 -7.81 -20.82 14.83
C ALA A 318 -7.56 -22.28 15.20
N GLU A 319 -7.15 -23.12 14.23
CA GLU A 319 -6.74 -24.50 14.49
C GLU A 319 -5.57 -24.59 15.44
N HIS A 320 -4.53 -23.78 15.24
CA HIS A 320 -3.37 -23.70 16.13
C HIS A 320 -3.74 -23.21 17.54
N LEU A 321 -4.74 -22.36 17.66
CA LEU A 321 -5.26 -21.86 18.93
C LEU A 321 -6.33 -22.76 19.56
N GLY A 322 -6.70 -23.88 18.92
CA GLY A 322 -7.74 -24.79 19.39
C GLY A 322 -9.16 -24.21 19.37
N LYS A 323 -9.41 -23.17 18.56
CA LYS A 323 -10.72 -22.47 18.44
C LYS A 323 -11.63 -23.16 17.41
N SER A 324 -12.04 -24.38 17.70
CA SER A 324 -12.79 -25.25 16.77
C SER A 324 -14.13 -24.66 16.28
N GLU A 325 -14.82 -23.88 17.11
CA GLU A 325 -16.05 -23.21 16.71
C GLU A 325 -15.81 -22.13 15.65
N ASP A 326 -14.69 -21.41 15.73
CA ASP A 326 -14.30 -20.43 14.72
C ASP A 326 -13.95 -21.13 13.40
N VAL A 327 -13.20 -22.23 13.44
CA VAL A 327 -12.89 -23.05 12.25
C VAL A 327 -14.15 -23.49 11.53
N LYS A 328 -15.14 -23.98 12.28
CA LYS A 328 -16.43 -24.36 11.73
C LYS A 328 -17.15 -23.17 11.10
N ALA A 329 -17.19 -22.04 11.78
CA ALA A 329 -17.82 -20.82 11.28
C ALA A 329 -17.17 -20.29 9.99
N TYR A 330 -15.84 -20.33 9.89
CA TYR A 330 -15.11 -20.00 8.65
C TYR A 330 -15.44 -20.96 7.52
N SER A 331 -15.49 -22.26 7.80
CA SER A 331 -15.85 -23.28 6.79
C SER A 331 -17.28 -23.07 6.24
N GLU A 332 -18.24 -22.71 7.09
CA GLU A 332 -19.60 -22.39 6.67
C GLU A 332 -19.65 -21.16 5.75
N ASP A 333 -18.91 -20.10 6.08
CA ASP A 333 -18.83 -18.89 5.24
C ASP A 333 -18.14 -19.19 3.90
N ILE A 334 -17.01 -19.87 3.91
CA ILE A 334 -16.31 -20.29 2.69
C ILE A 334 -17.28 -21.04 1.77
N LYS A 335 -17.98 -22.03 2.29
CA LYS A 335 -18.94 -22.83 1.50
C LYS A 335 -20.07 -21.97 0.95
N ARG A 336 -20.68 -21.13 1.77
CA ARG A 336 -21.80 -20.28 1.39
C ARG A 336 -21.43 -19.30 0.29
N ILE A 337 -20.32 -18.59 0.48
CA ILE A 337 -19.89 -17.53 -0.43
C ILE A 337 -19.35 -18.14 -1.74
N SER A 338 -18.58 -19.22 -1.66
CA SER A 338 -18.07 -19.93 -2.85
C SER A 338 -19.21 -20.42 -3.74
N ASN A 339 -20.26 -21.00 -3.15
CA ASN A 339 -21.45 -21.42 -3.90
C ASN A 339 -22.10 -20.22 -4.62
N GLY A 340 -22.16 -19.06 -3.98
CA GLY A 340 -22.67 -17.83 -4.58
C GLY A 340 -21.85 -17.37 -5.78
N LEU A 341 -20.52 -17.31 -5.63
CA LEU A 341 -19.61 -16.94 -6.71
C LEU A 341 -19.70 -17.90 -7.89
N GLN A 342 -19.65 -19.20 -7.62
CA GLN A 342 -19.73 -20.22 -8.68
C GLN A 342 -21.08 -20.20 -9.42
N LYS A 343 -22.16 -19.96 -8.70
CA LYS A 343 -23.51 -20.01 -9.30
C LYS A 343 -23.86 -18.76 -10.08
N TYR A 344 -23.43 -17.58 -9.61
CA TYR A 344 -23.96 -16.32 -10.12
C TYR A 344 -22.92 -15.43 -10.79
N ALA A 345 -21.64 -15.54 -10.42
CA ALA A 345 -20.62 -14.61 -10.87
C ALA A 345 -19.79 -15.13 -12.06
N TRP A 346 -19.58 -16.45 -12.18
CA TRP A 346 -18.78 -16.99 -13.27
C TRP A 346 -19.45 -16.74 -14.64
N ASP A 347 -18.71 -16.14 -15.55
CA ASP A 347 -19.12 -15.93 -16.94
C ASP A 347 -18.32 -16.88 -17.84
N GLU A 348 -19.04 -17.94 -18.30
CA GLU A 348 -18.44 -19.01 -19.11
C GLU A 348 -17.91 -18.50 -20.44
N GLU A 349 -18.55 -17.51 -21.05
CA GLU A 349 -18.12 -16.94 -22.31
C GLU A 349 -16.86 -16.11 -22.16
N ALA A 350 -16.84 -15.23 -21.16
CA ALA A 350 -15.74 -14.32 -20.91
C ALA A 350 -14.52 -14.99 -20.26
N GLY A 351 -14.70 -16.07 -19.50
CA GLY A 351 -13.64 -16.69 -18.68
C GLY A 351 -13.21 -15.83 -17.49
N TYR A 352 -14.12 -15.00 -16.97
CA TYR A 352 -13.94 -14.13 -15.82
C TYR A 352 -15.15 -14.20 -14.88
N TYR A 353 -14.97 -13.81 -13.65
CA TYR A 353 -16.09 -13.58 -12.75
C TYR A 353 -16.60 -12.14 -12.87
N SER A 354 -17.93 -11.97 -12.88
CA SER A 354 -18.60 -10.70 -13.04
C SER A 354 -19.15 -10.17 -11.72
N TYR A 355 -19.37 -8.86 -11.64
CA TYR A 355 -20.21 -8.27 -10.59
C TYR A 355 -21.64 -8.81 -10.73
N VAL A 356 -22.29 -9.12 -9.60
CA VAL A 356 -23.65 -9.65 -9.57
C VAL A 356 -24.61 -8.58 -9.07
N ILE A 357 -25.61 -8.27 -9.88
CA ILE A 357 -26.70 -7.35 -9.55
C ILE A 357 -27.83 -8.13 -8.88
N HIS A 358 -28.41 -7.57 -7.83
CA HIS A 358 -29.50 -8.13 -7.06
C HIS A 358 -30.76 -7.28 -7.20
N ASP A 359 -31.93 -7.92 -7.01
CA ASP A 359 -33.21 -7.23 -6.93
C ASP A 359 -33.44 -6.60 -5.54
N GLU A 360 -34.60 -5.99 -5.35
CA GLU A 360 -34.99 -5.34 -4.09
C GLU A 360 -35.15 -6.32 -2.91
N ASN A 361 -35.27 -7.61 -3.19
CA ASN A 361 -35.38 -8.67 -2.18
C ASN A 361 -34.03 -9.31 -1.86
N GLY A 362 -32.94 -8.85 -2.51
CA GLY A 362 -31.59 -9.40 -2.37
C GLY A 362 -31.35 -10.68 -3.13
N GLU A 363 -32.25 -11.06 -4.05
CA GLU A 363 -32.03 -12.22 -4.94
C GLU A 363 -31.11 -11.82 -6.10
N ALA A 364 -30.17 -12.71 -6.48
CA ALA A 364 -29.31 -12.48 -7.63
C ALA A 364 -30.14 -12.44 -8.92
N LYS A 365 -29.96 -11.39 -9.71
CA LYS A 365 -30.72 -11.12 -10.92
C LYS A 365 -29.88 -11.34 -12.18
N GLU A 366 -28.77 -10.68 -12.31
CA GLU A 366 -27.95 -10.68 -13.53
C GLU A 366 -26.49 -10.28 -13.24
N GLN A 367 -25.62 -10.56 -14.17
CA GLN A 367 -24.24 -10.08 -14.18
C GLN A 367 -24.17 -8.67 -14.76
N LEU A 368 -23.24 -7.86 -14.26
CA LEU A 368 -23.01 -6.51 -14.77
C LEU A 368 -22.35 -6.57 -16.15
N ARG A 369 -23.06 -6.05 -17.16
CA ARG A 369 -22.62 -6.02 -18.56
C ARG A 369 -22.67 -4.62 -19.11
N SER A 370 -21.83 -4.35 -20.13
CA SER A 370 -21.93 -3.13 -20.95
C SER A 370 -23.20 -3.15 -21.81
N ASP A 371 -23.49 -2.03 -22.45
CA ASP A 371 -24.61 -1.93 -23.42
C ASP A 371 -24.43 -2.88 -24.61
N SER A 372 -23.20 -3.27 -24.93
CA SER A 372 -22.89 -4.29 -25.96
C SER A 372 -23.04 -5.73 -25.48
N GLY A 373 -23.35 -5.95 -24.21
CA GLY A 373 -23.42 -7.27 -23.59
C GLY A 373 -22.10 -7.83 -23.09
N GLU A 374 -21.00 -7.07 -23.21
CA GLU A 374 -19.69 -7.52 -22.73
C GLU A 374 -19.63 -7.55 -21.19
N ASN A 375 -19.00 -8.58 -20.63
CA ASN A 375 -18.69 -8.65 -19.20
C ASN A 375 -17.82 -7.45 -18.80
N MET A 376 -18.30 -6.64 -17.86
CA MET A 376 -17.58 -5.44 -17.41
C MET A 376 -16.39 -5.75 -16.49
N ASN A 377 -16.22 -6.98 -16.04
CA ASN A 377 -15.20 -7.33 -15.06
C ASN A 377 -14.06 -8.19 -15.63
N LYS A 378 -13.67 -7.98 -16.89
CA LYS A 378 -12.41 -8.50 -17.45
C LYS A 378 -11.24 -7.71 -16.88
N THR A 379 -11.05 -7.79 -15.56
CA THR A 379 -10.14 -6.94 -14.79
C THR A 379 -9.46 -7.76 -13.70
N MET A 380 -8.56 -7.13 -12.95
CA MET A 380 -7.96 -7.74 -11.74
C MET A 380 -9.02 -8.15 -10.70
N ASP A 381 -10.16 -7.47 -10.61
CA ASP A 381 -11.26 -7.89 -9.71
C ASP A 381 -11.88 -9.23 -10.18
N GLY A 382 -12.06 -9.40 -11.49
CA GLY A 382 -12.69 -10.59 -12.06
C GLY A 382 -11.89 -11.89 -11.91
N ILE A 383 -10.64 -11.81 -11.45
CA ILE A 383 -9.81 -13.00 -11.18
C ILE A 383 -9.71 -13.33 -9.68
N TYR A 384 -10.27 -12.51 -8.80
CA TYR A 384 -10.14 -12.70 -7.35
C TYR A 384 -10.66 -14.04 -6.81
N PRO A 385 -11.66 -14.73 -7.40
CA PRO A 385 -12.01 -16.07 -6.99
C PRO A 385 -10.88 -17.11 -7.18
N LEU A 386 -9.96 -16.91 -8.12
CA LEU A 386 -8.71 -17.69 -8.19
C LEU A 386 -7.82 -17.41 -6.94
N ILE A 387 -7.67 -16.16 -6.56
CA ILE A 387 -6.93 -15.76 -5.34
C ILE A 387 -7.61 -16.35 -4.08
N ALA A 388 -8.92 -16.42 -4.06
CA ALA A 388 -9.67 -17.07 -2.98
C ALA A 388 -9.50 -18.61 -2.95
N GLY A 389 -8.94 -19.20 -4.01
CA GLY A 389 -8.71 -20.64 -4.13
C GLY A 389 -10.02 -21.42 -4.20
N ILE A 390 -10.99 -20.97 -5.05
CA ILE A 390 -12.28 -21.62 -5.23
C ILE A 390 -12.60 -21.97 -6.68
N THR A 391 -11.69 -21.68 -7.59
CA THR A 391 -11.86 -21.99 -9.01
C THR A 391 -11.72 -23.49 -9.26
N THR A 392 -12.44 -24.00 -10.26
CA THR A 392 -12.19 -25.34 -10.81
C THR A 392 -10.91 -25.32 -11.66
N ASP A 393 -10.35 -26.49 -11.98
CA ASP A 393 -9.18 -26.59 -12.85
C ASP A 393 -9.40 -25.92 -14.21
N GLU A 394 -10.61 -26.07 -14.78
CA GLU A 394 -10.98 -25.42 -16.03
C GLU A 394 -11.02 -23.90 -15.92
N GLN A 395 -11.65 -23.38 -14.87
CA GLN A 395 -11.70 -21.93 -14.59
C GLN A 395 -10.31 -21.38 -14.35
N THR A 396 -9.48 -22.09 -13.57
CA THR A 396 -8.07 -21.76 -13.33
C THR A 396 -7.30 -21.64 -14.63
N GLY A 397 -7.37 -22.66 -15.49
CA GLY A 397 -6.69 -22.66 -16.78
C GLY A 397 -7.14 -21.50 -17.68
N ARG A 398 -8.41 -21.14 -17.68
CA ARG A 398 -8.92 -20.00 -18.45
C ARG A 398 -8.42 -18.66 -17.89
N ILE A 399 -8.45 -18.47 -16.59
CA ILE A 399 -7.95 -17.23 -15.94
C ILE A 399 -6.43 -17.10 -16.17
N LEU A 400 -5.67 -18.18 -16.05
CA LEU A 400 -4.24 -18.19 -16.33
C LEU A 400 -3.95 -17.82 -17.79
N SER A 401 -4.74 -18.34 -18.74
CA SER A 401 -4.56 -17.98 -20.14
C SER A 401 -4.71 -16.48 -20.41
N HIS A 402 -5.63 -15.82 -19.70
CA HIS A 402 -5.76 -14.36 -19.74
C HIS A 402 -4.60 -13.62 -19.06
N LEU A 403 -4.22 -14.08 -17.86
CA LEU A 403 -3.14 -13.46 -17.08
C LEU A 403 -1.78 -13.53 -17.79
N GLU A 404 -1.47 -14.66 -18.46
CA GLU A 404 -0.19 -14.86 -19.14
C GLU A 404 -0.12 -14.23 -20.52
N SER A 405 -1.26 -13.94 -21.12
CA SER A 405 -1.37 -13.39 -22.48
C SER A 405 -0.82 -11.98 -22.55
N GLU A 406 0.20 -11.77 -23.39
CA GLU A 406 0.79 -10.44 -23.64
C GLU A 406 -0.17 -9.50 -24.39
N ASP A 407 -1.18 -10.04 -25.05
CA ASP A 407 -2.22 -9.27 -25.71
C ASP A 407 -3.37 -8.88 -24.76
N GLU A 408 -3.47 -9.49 -23.58
CA GLU A 408 -4.60 -9.31 -22.68
C GLU A 408 -4.22 -8.70 -21.34
N MET A 409 -3.59 -9.45 -20.45
CA MET A 409 -3.28 -8.93 -19.10
C MET A 409 -1.78 -8.68 -18.90
N MET A 410 -0.88 -9.53 -19.44
CA MET A 410 0.55 -9.43 -19.19
C MET A 410 1.20 -8.46 -20.15
N SER A 411 1.57 -7.29 -19.68
CA SER A 411 2.35 -6.33 -20.47
C SER A 411 3.87 -6.46 -20.20
N LYS A 412 4.67 -5.72 -20.97
CA LYS A 412 6.12 -5.61 -20.74
C LYS A 412 6.50 -4.86 -19.47
N VAL A 413 5.53 -4.24 -18.82
CA VAL A 413 5.71 -3.42 -17.60
C VAL A 413 5.23 -4.14 -16.36
N GLY A 414 4.25 -5.02 -16.51
CA GLY A 414 3.58 -5.79 -15.46
C GLY A 414 2.17 -6.17 -15.89
N ILE A 415 1.38 -6.74 -14.97
CA ILE A 415 0.00 -7.10 -15.25
C ILE A 415 -0.86 -5.83 -15.33
N SER A 416 -1.63 -5.67 -16.41
CA SER A 416 -2.62 -4.61 -16.58
C SER A 416 -3.76 -4.78 -15.58
N ALA A 417 -4.28 -3.68 -15.06
CA ALA A 417 -5.45 -3.72 -14.20
C ALA A 417 -6.73 -4.18 -14.93
N VAL A 418 -6.77 -3.98 -16.25
CA VAL A 418 -7.88 -4.33 -17.13
C VAL A 418 -7.36 -5.09 -18.34
N ASN A 419 -8.08 -6.11 -18.81
CA ASN A 419 -7.75 -6.81 -20.04
C ASN A 419 -7.67 -5.83 -21.22
N MET A 420 -6.51 -5.77 -21.88
CA MET A 420 -6.22 -4.82 -22.96
C MET A 420 -7.10 -5.01 -24.20
N LYS A 421 -7.79 -6.17 -24.35
CA LYS A 421 -8.79 -6.43 -25.40
C LYS A 421 -10.21 -6.08 -25.00
N ALA A 422 -10.48 -5.70 -23.75
CA ALA A 422 -11.81 -5.30 -23.33
C ALA A 422 -12.22 -3.98 -24.02
N GLY A 423 -13.46 -3.89 -24.46
CA GLY A 423 -13.98 -2.73 -25.18
C GLY A 423 -13.96 -1.42 -24.35
N TYR A 424 -13.81 -1.53 -23.06
CA TYR A 424 -13.73 -0.43 -22.10
C TYR A 424 -12.30 -0.15 -21.59
N TYR A 425 -11.29 -0.86 -22.08
CA TYR A 425 -9.90 -0.60 -21.74
C TYR A 425 -9.44 0.79 -22.18
N ALA A 426 -8.70 1.48 -21.33
CA ALA A 426 -8.15 2.79 -21.62
C ALA A 426 -6.64 2.83 -21.37
N THR A 427 -5.85 2.87 -22.43
CA THR A 427 -4.37 2.79 -22.41
C THR A 427 -3.71 3.76 -21.42
N ASN A 428 -4.31 4.94 -21.20
CA ASN A 428 -3.80 5.94 -20.26
C ASN A 428 -4.72 6.13 -19.04
N GLY A 429 -5.63 5.19 -18.80
CA GLY A 429 -6.50 5.19 -17.63
C GLY A 429 -5.72 4.97 -16.34
N TYR A 430 -6.23 5.48 -15.24
CA TYR A 430 -5.60 5.33 -13.92
C TYR A 430 -5.57 3.85 -13.49
N TRP A 431 -6.64 3.32 -12.92
CA TRP A 431 -6.82 1.86 -12.73
C TRP A 431 -7.47 1.18 -13.95
N ASN A 432 -7.83 1.94 -14.95
CA ASN A 432 -8.43 1.44 -16.18
C ASN A 432 -7.39 1.21 -17.28
N GLY A 433 -6.17 0.82 -16.95
CA GLY A 433 -5.21 0.45 -17.98
C GLY A 433 -3.73 0.51 -17.60
N ASN A 434 -3.35 1.20 -16.54
CA ASN A 434 -1.96 1.26 -16.11
C ASN A 434 -1.58 0.09 -15.18
N VAL A 435 -0.30 0.00 -14.84
CA VAL A 435 0.27 -1.10 -14.06
C VAL A 435 0.46 -0.67 -12.61
N TRP A 436 -0.18 -1.42 -11.73
CA TRP A 436 -0.12 -1.28 -10.28
C TRP A 436 0.39 -2.58 -9.67
N PHE A 437 1.28 -2.48 -8.67
CA PHE A 437 1.90 -3.68 -8.13
C PHE A 437 1.13 -4.32 -6.96
N SER A 438 0.26 -3.58 -6.30
CA SER A 438 -0.49 -4.06 -5.14
C SER A 438 -1.27 -5.36 -5.39
N HIS A 439 -2.19 -5.37 -6.36
CA HIS A 439 -2.97 -6.57 -6.67
C HIS A 439 -2.13 -7.70 -7.27
N GLN A 440 -1.02 -7.38 -7.92
CA GLN A 440 -0.11 -8.39 -8.45
C GLN A 440 0.57 -9.22 -7.36
N TRP A 441 0.68 -8.68 -6.14
CA TRP A 441 1.17 -9.44 -4.99
C TRP A 441 0.24 -10.61 -4.64
N PHE A 442 -1.08 -10.39 -4.65
CA PHE A 442 -2.04 -11.48 -4.41
C PHE A 442 -1.97 -12.54 -5.52
N VAL A 443 -1.85 -12.11 -6.79
CA VAL A 443 -1.66 -13.04 -7.91
C VAL A 443 -0.39 -13.84 -7.72
N TRP A 444 0.73 -13.19 -7.41
CA TRP A 444 2.01 -13.83 -7.17
C TRP A 444 1.95 -14.89 -6.08
N LYS A 445 1.34 -14.59 -4.93
CA LYS A 445 1.14 -15.56 -3.84
C LYS A 445 0.30 -16.75 -4.29
N THR A 446 -0.73 -16.50 -5.08
CA THR A 446 -1.60 -17.55 -5.63
C THR A 446 -0.86 -18.44 -6.62
N MET A 447 0.03 -17.88 -7.44
CA MET A 447 0.87 -18.68 -8.34
C MET A 447 1.77 -19.64 -7.58
N LEU A 448 2.26 -19.23 -6.40
CA LEU A 448 3.02 -20.14 -5.52
C LEU A 448 2.14 -21.28 -4.98
N ASP A 449 0.86 -20.99 -4.66
CA ASP A 449 -0.08 -22.04 -4.18
C ASP A 449 -0.40 -23.09 -5.24
N ILE A 450 -0.57 -22.68 -6.48
CA ILE A 450 -0.99 -23.59 -7.57
C ILE A 450 0.18 -24.19 -8.36
N GLY A 451 1.42 -23.93 -7.93
CA GLY A 451 2.62 -24.48 -8.55
C GLY A 451 3.12 -23.79 -9.82
N GLU A 452 2.57 -22.61 -10.16
CA GLU A 452 2.97 -21.81 -11.34
C GLU A 452 4.19 -20.93 -11.03
N ALA A 453 5.28 -21.57 -10.58
CA ALA A 453 6.51 -20.89 -10.11
C ALA A 453 7.16 -20.01 -11.17
N ASP A 454 7.15 -20.42 -12.44
CA ASP A 454 7.74 -19.65 -13.54
C ASP A 454 6.95 -18.38 -13.80
N PHE A 455 5.63 -18.43 -13.73
CA PHE A 455 4.79 -17.25 -13.88
C PHE A 455 4.89 -16.33 -12.65
N ALA A 456 4.95 -16.87 -11.44
CA ALA A 456 5.25 -16.11 -10.23
C ALA A 456 6.58 -15.34 -10.38
N TYR A 457 7.63 -16.00 -10.84
CA TYR A 457 8.90 -15.34 -11.10
C TYR A 457 8.80 -14.28 -12.21
N LYS A 458 8.06 -14.54 -13.29
CA LYS A 458 7.83 -13.58 -14.39
C LYS A 458 7.16 -12.31 -13.87
N ILE A 459 6.13 -12.41 -13.03
CA ILE A 459 5.46 -11.27 -12.39
C ILE A 459 6.47 -10.40 -11.63
N ALA A 460 7.20 -11.03 -10.72
CA ALA A 460 8.20 -10.33 -9.90
C ALA A 460 9.31 -9.69 -10.74
N LYS A 461 9.83 -10.45 -11.71
CA LYS A 461 10.96 -10.02 -12.56
C LYS A 461 10.60 -8.83 -13.44
N VAL A 462 9.43 -8.85 -14.08
CA VAL A 462 8.97 -7.74 -14.94
C VAL A 462 8.73 -6.48 -14.11
N ALA A 463 8.14 -6.61 -12.92
CA ALA A 463 7.94 -5.52 -12.00
C ALA A 463 9.26 -4.90 -11.53
N LEU A 464 10.21 -5.74 -11.09
CA LEU A 464 11.54 -5.31 -10.64
C LEU A 464 12.34 -4.60 -11.74
N ASP A 465 12.32 -5.13 -12.96
CA ASP A 465 13.04 -4.52 -14.10
C ASP A 465 12.39 -3.17 -14.51
N SER A 466 11.07 -3.09 -14.51
CA SER A 466 10.35 -1.87 -14.86
C SER A 466 10.55 -0.79 -13.80
N TRP A 467 10.44 -1.16 -12.51
CA TRP A 467 10.70 -0.29 -11.38
C TRP A 467 12.13 0.24 -11.37
N LYS A 468 13.12 -0.65 -11.51
CA LYS A 468 14.52 -0.28 -11.61
C LYS A 468 14.76 0.76 -12.71
N ARG A 469 14.25 0.50 -13.91
CA ARG A 469 14.43 1.39 -15.07
C ARG A 469 13.91 2.79 -14.81
N GLU A 470 12.72 2.89 -14.21
CA GLU A 470 12.12 4.19 -13.90
C GLU A 470 12.83 4.91 -12.78
N VAL A 471 13.10 4.21 -11.67
CA VAL A 471 13.72 4.82 -10.49
C VAL A 471 15.16 5.27 -10.75
N GLU A 472 15.94 4.51 -11.51
CA GLU A 472 17.31 4.91 -11.89
C GLU A 472 17.34 6.09 -12.86
N TYR A 473 16.25 6.31 -13.61
CA TYR A 473 16.13 7.46 -14.50
C TYR A 473 15.65 8.72 -13.78
N SER A 474 14.58 8.60 -13.00
CA SER A 474 13.89 9.75 -12.39
C SER A 474 14.38 10.08 -10.98
N TYR A 475 14.95 9.11 -10.28
CA TYR A 475 15.25 9.17 -8.84
C TYR A 475 14.02 9.36 -7.94
N TYR A 476 12.83 8.96 -8.45
CA TYR A 476 11.58 9.00 -7.72
C TYR A 476 10.92 7.63 -7.64
N THR A 477 10.11 7.44 -6.61
CA THR A 477 9.12 6.36 -6.50
C THR A 477 7.76 6.85 -6.94
N PHE A 478 6.93 5.99 -7.47
CA PHE A 478 5.66 6.35 -8.08
C PHE A 478 4.51 5.47 -7.62
N GLU A 479 3.33 5.97 -7.81
CA GLU A 479 2.07 5.32 -7.51
C GLU A 479 1.79 4.15 -8.47
N MET A 480 2.06 4.36 -9.75
CA MET A 480 1.87 3.37 -10.82
C MET A 480 2.87 3.59 -11.95
N LEU A 481 2.94 2.65 -12.87
CA LEU A 481 3.69 2.78 -14.11
C LEU A 481 2.77 2.80 -15.33
N SER A 482 3.07 3.68 -16.29
CA SER A 482 2.39 3.67 -17.59
C SER A 482 2.63 2.36 -18.31
N ILE A 483 1.57 1.70 -18.73
CA ILE A 483 1.65 0.41 -19.41
C ILE A 483 2.38 0.49 -20.76
N THR A 484 2.36 1.66 -21.42
CA THR A 484 2.98 1.87 -22.74
C THR A 484 4.43 2.25 -22.66
N THR A 485 4.81 3.08 -21.71
CA THR A 485 6.16 3.67 -21.62
C THR A 485 6.98 3.11 -20.48
N GLY A 486 6.37 2.48 -19.49
CA GLY A 486 7.02 2.06 -18.24
C GLY A 486 7.44 3.24 -17.36
N ARG A 487 6.99 4.46 -17.67
CA ARG A 487 7.30 5.65 -16.87
C ARG A 487 6.36 5.77 -15.69
N GLY A 488 6.90 6.27 -14.58
CA GLY A 488 6.12 6.56 -13.40
C GLY A 488 5.04 7.60 -13.67
N GLY A 489 3.88 7.42 -13.07
CA GLY A 489 2.73 8.29 -13.24
C GLY A 489 2.13 8.74 -11.92
N TRP A 490 1.33 9.81 -12.01
CA TRP A 490 0.63 10.47 -10.93
C TRP A 490 1.57 11.03 -9.87
N PHE A 491 1.52 10.52 -8.65
CA PHE A 491 2.31 11.09 -7.58
C PHE A 491 3.66 10.40 -7.41
N HIS A 492 4.69 11.20 -7.19
CA HIS A 492 6.03 10.75 -6.85
C HIS A 492 6.24 10.71 -5.32
N ASN A 493 7.34 10.09 -4.90
CA ASN A 493 7.61 9.77 -3.49
C ASN A 493 6.50 8.92 -2.85
N PHE A 494 5.84 8.13 -3.67
CA PHE A 494 4.80 7.19 -3.27
C PHE A 494 5.44 5.84 -2.92
N GLY A 495 4.99 5.22 -1.84
CA GLY A 495 5.52 3.94 -1.36
C GLY A 495 4.46 2.83 -1.32
N GLY A 496 3.35 3.10 -0.66
CA GLY A 496 2.29 2.15 -0.32
C GLY A 496 2.05 0.99 -1.29
N LEU A 497 1.32 1.23 -2.36
CA LEU A 497 0.93 0.18 -3.31
C LEU A 497 2.08 -0.39 -4.17
N SER A 498 3.27 0.22 -4.09
CA SER A 498 4.50 -0.28 -4.73
C SER A 498 5.34 -1.18 -3.81
N ALA A 499 4.95 -1.37 -2.58
CA ALA A 499 5.56 -2.26 -1.59
C ALA A 499 5.95 -3.66 -2.11
N PRO A 500 5.12 -4.33 -2.95
CA PRO A 500 5.47 -5.64 -3.49
C PRO A 500 6.83 -5.71 -4.20
N VAL A 501 7.33 -4.62 -4.74
CA VAL A 501 8.63 -4.59 -5.43
C VAL A 501 9.78 -4.97 -4.47
N ASN A 502 9.78 -4.44 -3.23
CA ASN A 502 10.76 -4.81 -2.23
C ASN A 502 10.57 -6.25 -1.73
N ILE A 503 9.29 -6.68 -1.56
CA ILE A 503 8.96 -8.05 -1.15
C ILE A 503 9.50 -9.04 -2.17
N TRP A 504 9.27 -8.81 -3.46
CA TRP A 504 9.79 -9.68 -4.53
C TRP A 504 11.31 -9.68 -4.61
N ALA A 505 11.95 -8.53 -4.42
CA ALA A 505 13.41 -8.49 -4.39
C ALA A 505 13.99 -9.30 -3.21
N SER A 506 13.38 -9.20 -2.04
CA SER A 506 13.76 -10.03 -0.89
C SER A 506 13.50 -11.51 -1.18
N ALA A 507 12.33 -11.87 -1.71
CA ALA A 507 11.93 -13.24 -2.00
C ALA A 507 12.92 -13.97 -2.92
N TYR A 508 13.41 -13.30 -3.96
CA TYR A 508 14.24 -13.95 -4.99
C TYR A 508 15.73 -13.70 -4.85
N PHE A 509 16.15 -12.67 -4.12
CA PHE A 509 17.55 -12.26 -4.13
C PHE A 509 18.20 -12.12 -2.75
N LYS A 510 17.43 -12.12 -1.66
CA LYS A 510 17.98 -12.08 -0.30
C LYS A 510 18.18 -13.51 0.21
N ALA A 511 19.39 -13.86 0.61
CA ALA A 511 19.68 -15.17 1.20
C ALA A 511 18.96 -15.33 2.56
N GLY A 512 18.50 -16.53 2.85
CA GLY A 512 17.84 -16.86 4.12
C GLY A 512 16.39 -16.37 4.22
N THR A 513 15.79 -15.88 3.12
CA THR A 513 14.36 -15.59 3.06
C THR A 513 13.61 -16.69 2.32
N PHE A 514 12.36 -16.90 2.72
CA PHE A 514 11.42 -17.73 1.97
C PHE A 514 10.09 -17.00 1.85
N ASN A 515 9.31 -17.38 0.86
CA ASN A 515 7.93 -16.93 0.71
C ASN A 515 7.09 -18.12 0.29
N LEU A 516 6.04 -18.36 1.05
CA LEU A 516 5.05 -19.39 0.78
C LEU A 516 3.82 -18.77 0.10
N GLY A 517 2.99 -19.55 -0.54
CA GLY A 517 1.65 -19.17 -0.93
C GLY A 517 0.75 -18.95 0.29
N PHE A 518 -0.53 -18.72 0.05
CA PHE A 518 -1.52 -18.54 1.12
C PHE A 518 -1.99 -19.85 1.76
N ASP A 519 -1.91 -20.96 1.02
CA ASP A 519 -2.42 -22.26 1.45
C ASP A 519 -1.38 -23.06 2.28
N SER A 520 -0.19 -22.50 2.45
CA SER A 520 0.90 -23.08 3.24
C SER A 520 1.15 -22.30 4.53
N PHE A 521 1.37 -22.99 5.65
CA PHE A 521 1.69 -22.36 6.93
C PHE A 521 2.99 -22.92 7.51
N CYS A 522 3.90 -22.02 7.88
CA CYS A 522 5.17 -22.39 8.52
C CYS A 522 5.01 -22.41 10.05
N GLU A 523 4.97 -23.59 10.64
CA GLU A 523 4.84 -23.75 12.08
C GLU A 523 6.14 -23.40 12.83
N ASN A 524 7.28 -23.79 12.26
CA ASN A 524 8.58 -23.70 12.90
C ASN A 524 9.56 -22.96 12.01
N TYR A 525 9.61 -21.64 12.17
CA TYR A 525 10.61 -20.83 11.53
C TYR A 525 11.81 -20.67 12.45
N SER A 526 12.97 -21.27 12.10
CA SER A 526 14.22 -20.98 12.76
C SER A 526 15.24 -20.42 11.78
N PHE A 527 15.85 -19.31 12.13
CA PHE A 527 16.92 -18.65 11.37
C PHE A 527 18.31 -19.27 11.59
N GLU A 528 18.40 -20.35 12.34
CA GLU A 528 19.66 -21.05 12.49
C GLU A 528 19.97 -21.77 11.18
N ASN A 529 20.93 -21.27 10.48
CA ASN A 529 21.71 -21.64 9.29
C ASN A 529 21.61 -23.08 8.72
N ASP A 530 20.59 -23.84 9.04
CA ASP A 530 20.41 -25.21 8.59
C ASP A 530 19.09 -25.38 7.85
N PHE A 531 19.16 -25.26 6.53
CA PHE A 531 18.03 -25.52 5.62
C PHE A 531 17.49 -26.97 5.70
N THR A 532 18.05 -27.81 6.55
CA THR A 532 17.62 -29.21 6.71
C THR A 532 16.40 -29.40 7.62
N HIS A 533 15.92 -28.34 8.29
CA HIS A 533 14.77 -28.38 9.20
C HIS A 533 13.52 -27.66 8.68
N PHE A 534 13.41 -27.44 7.38
CA PHE A 534 12.15 -27.04 6.79
C PHE A 534 11.17 -28.20 6.83
N SER A 535 10.31 -28.24 7.83
CA SER A 535 9.02 -28.94 7.75
C SER A 535 7.94 -27.94 7.33
N ALA A 536 8.03 -27.37 6.15
CA ALA A 536 6.83 -26.93 5.47
C ALA A 536 6.06 -28.20 5.17
N ASP A 537 4.78 -28.25 5.46
CA ASP A 537 3.92 -29.29 4.94
C ASP A 537 3.85 -29.08 3.42
N VAL A 538 4.82 -29.64 2.71
CA VAL A 538 4.93 -29.61 1.24
C VAL A 538 4.04 -30.65 0.59
N SER A 539 2.95 -31.08 1.26
CA SER A 539 2.01 -32.04 0.69
C SER A 539 1.24 -31.52 -0.53
N HIS A 540 1.56 -30.32 -0.99
CA HIS A 540 0.94 -29.66 -2.15
C HIS A 540 1.93 -29.07 -3.17
N TYR A 541 3.16 -29.63 -3.26
CA TYR A 541 4.07 -29.34 -4.39
C TYR A 541 4.03 -30.48 -5.40
#